data_6c34b531966794ed344ba8bfa00b207f
#
_entry.id   6c34b531966794ed344ba8bfa00b207f
#
_cell.length_a   1.000
_cell.length_b   1.000
_cell.length_c   1.000
_cell.angle_alpha   90.00
_cell.angle_beta   90.00
_cell.angle_gamma   90.00
#
_symmetry.space_group_name_H-M   'P 1'
#
loop_
_entity.id
_entity.type
_entity.pdbx_description
1 polymer ?
#
loop_
_entity_poly.entity_id
_entity_poly.type
_entity_poly.pdbx_seq_one_letter_code
_entity_poly.pdbx_strand_id
1 'polypeptide(L)'
;MSPRAQPRGKLANWGNAFLPGAYAGSYVNIQNMKPDAVIRDLKNSNLSREEQRKQADLLTKINKLHLERLEQDQNLEAGIQAMEMAFRMQFSVPEVFDIAKESEETRKLYGESEFAKGCLIARRLVEEGVRVVQLSHSIDGYDIAWDTGHGDIVGGHAKLAKACDQGIAALLKDLEGRGLLDETLVVWGGEFGRAPTSEGKKGRDHDHYGYTTWMAGGGVKKGFSYGATDEFGLSAVEDRVHVHDMNATILHLMGLDHEKLTYRYSGRDYRLTDVHGHVVHDLIA
;
A
#
# COMPACT_ATOMS: atom_id res chain seq x y z
N MET A 1 -2.57 2.41 4.62
CA MET A 1 -2.50 3.29 5.83
C MET A 1 -2.54 4.74 5.39
N SER A 2 -3.17 5.62 6.16
CA SER A 2 -3.17 7.06 5.87
C SER A 2 -2.95 7.85 7.15
N PRO A 3 -2.11 8.89 7.15
CA PRO A 3 -1.82 9.71 8.33
C PRO A 3 -2.96 10.65 8.72
N ARG A 4 -3.98 10.79 7.88
CA ARG A 4 -5.11 11.68 8.14
C ARG A 4 -6.43 11.15 7.60
N ALA A 5 -7.22 12.03 6.98
CA ALA A 5 -8.46 11.62 6.35
C ALA A 5 -8.23 10.46 5.36
N GLN A 6 -9.23 9.63 5.20
CA GLN A 6 -9.20 8.61 4.18
C GLN A 6 -8.91 9.25 2.82
N PRO A 7 -8.04 8.67 1.98
CA PRO A 7 -7.81 9.14 0.62
C PRO A 7 -9.12 9.29 -0.13
N ARG A 8 -9.16 10.22 -1.09
CA ARG A 8 -10.32 10.32 -2.01
C ARG A 8 -10.58 8.96 -2.64
N GLY A 9 -11.83 8.59 -2.79
CA GLY A 9 -12.23 7.23 -3.20
C GLY A 9 -12.51 6.29 -2.02
N LYS A 10 -12.13 6.64 -0.81
CA LYS A 10 -12.45 5.89 0.42
C LYS A 10 -12.29 4.38 0.22
N LEU A 11 -13.35 3.60 0.42
CA LEU A 11 -13.32 2.14 0.27
C LEU A 11 -12.84 1.65 -1.11
N ALA A 12 -13.00 2.45 -2.18
CA ALA A 12 -12.52 2.06 -3.49
C ALA A 12 -10.99 1.90 -3.57
N ASN A 13 -10.22 2.54 -2.66
CA ASN A 13 -8.76 2.42 -2.65
C ASN A 13 -8.25 1.10 -2.06
N TRP A 14 -9.07 0.40 -1.26
CA TRP A 14 -8.69 -0.88 -0.63
C TRP A 14 -9.77 -1.94 -0.71
N GLY A 15 -10.85 -1.67 -1.44
CA GLY A 15 -11.88 -2.65 -1.75
C GLY A 15 -11.37 -3.75 -2.68
N ASN A 16 -12.13 -4.83 -2.71
CA ASN A 16 -11.80 -6.03 -3.48
C ASN A 16 -12.30 -5.99 -4.94
N ALA A 17 -12.92 -4.88 -5.38
CA ALA A 17 -13.58 -4.78 -6.69
C ALA A 17 -14.55 -5.97 -6.93
N PHE A 18 -14.30 -6.78 -7.96
CA PHE A 18 -15.09 -7.98 -8.26
C PHE A 18 -14.53 -9.25 -7.61
N LEU A 19 -13.39 -9.16 -6.93
CA LEU A 19 -12.80 -10.31 -6.22
C LEU A 19 -13.56 -10.62 -4.93
N PRO A 20 -13.47 -11.82 -4.37
CA PRO A 20 -14.02 -12.13 -3.06
C PRO A 20 -13.54 -11.19 -1.97
N GLY A 21 -14.39 -10.90 -0.98
CA GLY A 21 -14.10 -9.99 0.11
C GLY A 21 -12.83 -10.30 0.93
N ALA A 22 -12.36 -11.55 0.89
CA ALA A 22 -11.10 -11.98 1.50
C ALA A 22 -9.87 -11.25 0.91
N TYR A 23 -9.98 -10.70 -0.28
CA TYR A 23 -8.92 -9.95 -0.95
C TYR A 23 -9.02 -8.43 -0.70
N ALA A 24 -9.99 -7.96 0.06
CA ALA A 24 -10.07 -6.57 0.43
C ALA A 24 -8.92 -6.18 1.36
N GLY A 25 -8.34 -4.99 1.12
CA GLY A 25 -7.34 -4.43 2.01
C GLY A 25 -7.96 -3.94 3.34
N SER A 26 -7.20 -4.00 4.43
CA SER A 26 -7.60 -3.43 5.71
C SER A 26 -7.15 -1.98 5.83
N TYR A 27 -8.08 -1.06 6.07
CA TYR A 27 -7.77 0.33 6.33
C TYR A 27 -7.26 0.54 7.75
N VAL A 28 -6.10 1.17 7.86
CA VAL A 28 -5.48 1.53 9.14
C VAL A 28 -5.37 3.05 9.24
N ASN A 29 -5.97 3.62 10.27
CA ASN A 29 -5.85 5.05 10.58
C ASN A 29 -4.68 5.26 11.55
N ILE A 30 -3.59 5.85 11.05
CA ILE A 30 -2.39 6.11 11.85
C ILE A 30 -2.39 7.45 12.58
N GLN A 31 -3.43 8.27 12.47
CA GLN A 31 -3.59 9.47 13.30
C GLN A 31 -3.81 9.12 14.77
N ASN A 32 -4.54 8.06 15.03
CA ASN A 32 -4.83 7.61 16.38
C ASN A 32 -4.09 6.31 16.65
N MET A 33 -2.81 6.46 17.01
CA MET A 33 -1.86 5.36 17.26
C MET A 33 -2.15 4.58 18.56
N LYS A 34 -3.29 4.80 19.20
CA LYS A 34 -3.69 3.94 20.31
C LYS A 34 -4.00 2.55 19.76
N PRO A 35 -3.37 1.49 20.26
CA PRO A 35 -3.55 0.13 19.73
C PRO A 35 -5.01 -0.30 19.58
N ASP A 36 -5.87 0.16 20.49
CA ASP A 36 -7.31 -0.16 20.49
C ASP A 36 -8.14 0.64 19.46
N ALA A 37 -7.56 1.69 18.85
CA ALA A 37 -8.24 2.59 17.93
C ALA A 37 -7.68 2.57 16.50
N VAL A 38 -6.54 1.96 16.31
CA VAL A 38 -5.82 1.89 15.01
C VAL A 38 -6.62 1.08 13.98
N ILE A 39 -7.23 0.00 14.41
CA ILE A 39 -8.18 -0.78 13.62
C ILE A 39 -9.54 -0.74 14.31
N ARG A 40 -10.56 -0.34 13.56
CA ARG A 40 -11.93 -0.27 14.07
C ARG A 40 -12.40 -1.67 14.47
N ASP A 41 -13.12 -1.75 15.60
CA ASP A 41 -13.74 -2.97 16.08
C ASP A 41 -12.78 -4.14 16.40
N LEU A 42 -11.51 -3.82 16.67
CA LEU A 42 -10.49 -4.81 17.03
C LEU A 42 -10.77 -5.52 18.35
N LYS A 43 -11.41 -4.84 19.31
CA LYS A 43 -11.80 -5.39 20.61
C LYS A 43 -13.32 -5.38 20.78
N ASN A 44 -13.86 -6.51 21.19
CA ASN A 44 -15.21 -6.57 21.72
C ASN A 44 -15.15 -6.35 23.25
N SER A 45 -15.60 -5.18 23.71
CA SER A 45 -15.60 -4.84 25.14
C SER A 45 -16.55 -5.68 26.00
N ASN A 46 -17.49 -6.40 25.37
CA ASN A 46 -18.55 -7.15 26.05
C ASN A 46 -18.22 -8.64 26.25
N LEU A 47 -17.15 -9.13 25.65
CA LEU A 47 -16.77 -10.53 25.69
C LEU A 47 -15.31 -10.69 26.10
N SER A 48 -15.03 -11.68 26.95
CA SER A 48 -13.67 -12.11 27.22
C SER A 48 -13.03 -12.73 25.97
N ARG A 49 -11.71 -12.81 25.97
CA ARG A 49 -10.93 -13.42 24.89
C ARG A 49 -11.35 -14.87 24.60
N GLU A 50 -11.62 -15.63 25.64
CA GLU A 50 -12.05 -17.04 25.55
C GLU A 50 -13.44 -17.16 24.93
N GLU A 51 -14.36 -16.28 25.33
CA GLU A 51 -15.71 -16.22 24.78
C GLU A 51 -15.71 -15.81 23.30
N GLN A 52 -14.88 -14.83 22.91
CA GLN A 52 -14.70 -14.45 21.52
C GLN A 52 -14.16 -15.61 20.68
N ARG A 53 -13.19 -16.39 21.21
CA ARG A 53 -12.69 -17.59 20.52
C ARG A 53 -13.79 -18.64 20.34
N LYS A 54 -14.53 -18.93 21.38
CA LYS A 54 -15.67 -19.87 21.31
C LYS A 54 -16.72 -19.43 20.29
N GLN A 55 -16.99 -18.12 20.24
CA GLN A 55 -17.92 -17.56 19.26
C GLN A 55 -17.38 -17.68 17.82
N ALA A 56 -16.12 -17.38 17.57
CA ALA A 56 -15.50 -17.53 16.26
C ALA A 56 -15.48 -19.00 15.81
N ASP A 57 -15.13 -19.92 16.70
CA ASP A 57 -15.14 -21.37 16.44
C ASP A 57 -16.54 -21.92 16.13
N LEU A 58 -17.56 -21.42 16.86
CA LEU A 58 -18.96 -21.77 16.60
C LEU A 58 -19.44 -21.27 15.24
N LEU A 59 -19.14 -20.01 14.91
CA LEU A 59 -19.49 -19.44 13.60
C LEU A 59 -18.78 -20.19 12.46
N THR A 60 -17.51 -20.53 12.63
CA THR A 60 -16.77 -21.34 11.64
C THR A 60 -17.41 -22.70 11.42
N LYS A 61 -17.88 -23.36 12.49
CA LYS A 61 -18.59 -24.65 12.39
C LYS A 61 -19.94 -24.50 11.68
N ILE A 62 -20.74 -23.50 12.03
CA ILE A 62 -22.05 -23.24 11.41
C ILE A 62 -21.83 -22.93 9.92
N ASN A 63 -20.86 -22.10 9.58
CA ASN A 63 -20.56 -21.73 8.22
C ASN A 63 -20.07 -22.93 7.38
N LYS A 64 -19.26 -23.82 7.95
CA LYS A 64 -18.85 -25.07 7.28
C LYS A 64 -20.04 -25.97 6.99
N LEU A 65 -20.96 -26.16 7.92
CA LEU A 65 -22.19 -26.90 7.71
C LEU A 65 -23.08 -26.27 6.62
N HIS A 66 -23.04 -24.94 6.49
CA HIS A 66 -23.75 -24.21 5.46
C HIS A 66 -23.11 -24.40 4.08
N LEU A 67 -21.78 -24.34 3.98
CA LEU A 67 -21.02 -24.60 2.76
C LEU A 67 -21.22 -26.03 2.24
N GLU A 68 -21.34 -27.02 3.13
CA GLU A 68 -21.64 -28.39 2.76
C GLU A 68 -23.05 -28.56 2.14
N ARG A 69 -23.98 -27.63 2.44
CA ARG A 69 -25.37 -27.64 1.95
C ARG A 69 -25.57 -26.77 0.69
N LEU A 70 -24.80 -25.70 0.56
CA LEU A 70 -24.88 -24.73 -0.52
C LEU A 70 -23.63 -24.91 -1.38
N GLU A 71 -23.69 -25.74 -2.41
CA GLU A 71 -22.59 -25.97 -3.35
C GLU A 71 -21.70 -24.74 -3.57
N GLN A 72 -20.64 -24.58 -2.74
CA GLN A 72 -19.57 -23.55 -2.81
C GLN A 72 -20.04 -22.10 -2.95
N ASP A 73 -20.58 -21.50 -1.88
CA ASP A 73 -20.74 -20.03 -1.82
C ASP A 73 -19.41 -19.35 -1.48
N GLN A 74 -18.74 -18.84 -2.49
CA GLN A 74 -17.45 -18.12 -2.38
C GLN A 74 -17.55 -16.90 -1.45
N ASN A 75 -18.69 -16.23 -1.33
CA ASN A 75 -18.88 -15.08 -0.45
C ASN A 75 -18.91 -15.50 1.01
N LEU A 76 -19.52 -16.64 1.31
CA LEU A 76 -19.55 -17.19 2.66
C LEU A 76 -18.18 -17.66 3.11
N GLU A 77 -17.39 -18.30 2.25
CA GLU A 77 -16.02 -18.70 2.53
C GLU A 77 -15.11 -17.48 2.76
N ALA A 78 -15.25 -16.43 1.94
CA ALA A 78 -14.55 -15.17 2.12
C ALA A 78 -14.91 -14.51 3.47
N GLY A 79 -16.18 -14.57 3.88
CA GLY A 79 -16.63 -14.09 5.18
C GLY A 79 -15.98 -14.83 6.34
N ILE A 80 -15.86 -16.16 6.27
CA ILE A 80 -15.17 -17.00 7.27
C ILE A 80 -13.71 -16.59 7.38
N GLN A 81 -13.01 -16.49 6.25
CA GLN A 81 -11.60 -16.13 6.21
C GLN A 81 -11.36 -14.72 6.75
N ALA A 82 -12.24 -13.76 6.43
CA ALA A 82 -12.19 -12.40 6.96
C ALA A 82 -12.37 -12.37 8.49
N MET A 83 -13.28 -13.16 9.04
CA MET A 83 -13.50 -13.27 10.49
C MET A 83 -12.31 -13.92 11.21
N GLU A 84 -11.72 -14.98 10.66
CA GLU A 84 -10.51 -15.59 11.21
C GLU A 84 -9.33 -14.62 11.18
N MET A 85 -9.17 -13.89 10.08
CA MET A 85 -8.16 -12.85 9.95
C MET A 85 -8.34 -11.78 11.01
N ALA A 86 -9.56 -11.22 11.14
CA ALA A 86 -9.88 -10.22 12.17
C ALA A 86 -9.59 -10.73 13.58
N PHE A 87 -9.92 -11.99 13.87
CA PHE A 87 -9.60 -12.59 15.16
C PHE A 87 -8.09 -12.69 15.41
N ARG A 88 -7.29 -13.13 14.44
CA ARG A 88 -5.82 -13.18 14.55
C ARG A 88 -5.22 -11.78 14.74
N MET A 89 -5.72 -10.79 14.00
CA MET A 89 -5.27 -9.41 14.10
C MET A 89 -5.48 -8.81 15.50
N GLN A 90 -6.47 -9.25 16.27
CA GLN A 90 -6.68 -8.78 17.65
C GLN A 90 -5.48 -9.03 18.58
N PHE A 91 -4.60 -9.98 18.24
CA PHE A 91 -3.46 -10.36 19.08
C PHE A 91 -2.14 -9.76 18.62
N SER A 92 -1.88 -9.74 17.31
CA SER A 92 -0.62 -9.22 16.75
C SER A 92 -0.64 -7.71 16.56
N VAL A 93 -1.79 -7.13 16.20
CA VAL A 93 -1.92 -5.71 15.91
C VAL A 93 -1.50 -4.79 17.06
N PRO A 94 -1.92 -5.00 18.34
CA PRO A 94 -1.53 -4.07 19.41
C PRO A 94 -0.01 -3.96 19.59
N GLU A 95 0.74 -5.02 19.34
CA GLU A 95 2.20 -5.02 19.44
C GLU A 95 2.87 -4.30 18.28
N VAL A 96 2.44 -4.58 17.06
CA VAL A 96 3.00 -3.97 15.84
C VAL A 96 2.82 -2.45 15.83
N PHE A 97 1.69 -1.96 16.30
CA PHE A 97 1.36 -0.53 16.31
C PHE A 97 1.91 0.22 17.53
N ASP A 98 2.44 -0.47 18.53
CA ASP A 98 3.10 0.15 19.68
C ASP A 98 4.53 0.58 19.33
N ILE A 99 4.65 1.71 18.64
CA ILE A 99 5.95 2.28 18.27
C ILE A 99 6.75 2.81 19.47
N ALA A 100 6.15 2.90 20.66
CA ALA A 100 6.89 3.27 21.88
C ALA A 100 7.89 2.18 22.30
N LYS A 101 7.70 0.94 21.86
CA LYS A 101 8.65 -0.17 22.07
C LYS A 101 9.93 -0.05 21.23
N GLU A 102 9.95 0.79 20.21
CA GLU A 102 11.17 1.05 19.43
C GLU A 102 12.20 1.84 20.23
N SER A 103 13.47 1.63 19.92
CA SER A 103 14.54 2.41 20.52
C SER A 103 14.40 3.90 20.25
N GLU A 104 14.95 4.73 21.14
CA GLU A 104 14.95 6.18 20.94
C GLU A 104 15.70 6.57 19.65
N GLU A 105 16.77 5.84 19.33
CA GLU A 105 17.56 6.03 18.10
C GLU A 105 16.71 5.74 16.85
N THR A 106 15.99 4.63 16.83
CA THR A 106 15.06 4.29 15.71
C THR A 106 14.00 5.37 15.56
N ARG A 107 13.36 5.79 16.66
CA ARG A 107 12.33 6.83 16.60
C ARG A 107 12.87 8.17 16.10
N LYS A 108 14.09 8.56 16.53
CA LYS A 108 14.77 9.78 16.03
C LYS A 108 15.15 9.68 14.57
N LEU A 109 15.57 8.49 14.10
CA LEU A 109 15.89 8.24 12.70
C LEU A 109 14.67 8.54 11.80
N TYR A 110 13.50 8.00 12.15
CA TYR A 110 12.27 8.24 11.38
C TYR A 110 11.73 9.66 11.53
N GLY A 111 11.86 10.26 12.70
CA GLY A 111 11.30 11.57 13.02
C GLY A 111 9.85 11.50 13.52
N GLU A 112 9.25 12.67 13.72
CA GLU A 112 7.99 12.79 14.46
C GLU A 112 6.76 12.96 13.53
N SER A 113 6.97 13.14 12.21
CA SER A 113 5.84 13.34 11.30
C SER A 113 4.92 12.12 11.30
N GLU A 114 3.63 12.35 11.05
CA GLU A 114 2.64 11.26 10.96
C GLU A 114 2.99 10.27 9.85
N PHE A 115 3.53 10.78 8.74
CA PHE A 115 4.00 9.94 7.65
C PHE A 115 5.19 9.08 8.05
N ALA A 116 6.15 9.65 8.78
CA ALA A 116 7.31 8.93 9.31
C ALA A 116 6.91 7.80 10.26
N LYS A 117 5.93 8.04 11.14
CA LYS A 117 5.33 7.00 11.97
C LYS A 117 4.69 5.90 11.12
N GLY A 118 4.02 6.28 10.02
CA GLY A 118 3.49 5.34 9.04
C GLY A 118 4.58 4.48 8.38
N CYS A 119 5.71 5.06 8.03
CA CYS A 119 6.87 4.33 7.50
C CYS A 119 7.43 3.34 8.53
N LEU A 120 7.55 3.74 9.80
CA LEU A 120 8.00 2.87 10.89
C LEU A 120 7.04 1.69 11.09
N ILE A 121 5.73 1.93 11.06
CA ILE A 121 4.73 0.86 11.15
C ILE A 121 4.81 -0.05 9.92
N ALA A 122 5.00 0.50 8.72
CA ALA A 122 5.15 -0.30 7.51
C ALA A 122 6.30 -1.31 7.64
N ARG A 123 7.47 -0.89 8.16
CA ARG A 123 8.59 -1.77 8.46
C ARG A 123 8.19 -2.87 9.45
N ARG A 124 7.53 -2.51 10.56
CA ARG A 124 7.09 -3.47 11.58
C ARG A 124 6.08 -4.50 11.03
N LEU A 125 5.17 -4.04 10.16
CA LEU A 125 4.22 -4.93 9.48
C LEU A 125 4.91 -5.91 8.54
N VAL A 126 5.96 -5.47 7.83
CA VAL A 126 6.77 -6.36 6.98
C VAL A 126 7.51 -7.39 7.82
N GLU A 127 8.10 -7.02 8.97
CA GLU A 127 8.71 -7.95 9.92
C GLU A 127 7.74 -9.05 10.39
N GLU A 128 6.47 -8.71 10.56
CA GLU A 128 5.40 -9.66 10.92
C GLU A 128 4.83 -10.43 9.71
N GLY A 129 5.45 -10.30 8.53
CA GLY A 129 5.09 -11.04 7.33
C GLY A 129 3.91 -10.46 6.54
N VAL A 130 3.52 -9.21 6.78
CA VAL A 130 2.52 -8.55 5.94
C VAL A 130 3.11 -8.29 4.55
N ARG A 131 2.48 -8.88 3.54
CA ARG A 131 3.01 -8.91 2.17
C ARG A 131 2.93 -7.59 1.43
N VAL A 132 1.88 -6.80 1.67
CA VAL A 132 1.65 -5.53 0.96
C VAL A 132 1.21 -4.48 1.96
N VAL A 133 1.93 -3.38 2.01
CA VAL A 133 1.61 -2.21 2.83
C VAL A 133 1.56 -0.99 1.93
N GLN A 134 0.39 -0.39 1.80
CA GLN A 134 0.22 0.88 1.09
C GLN A 134 0.15 2.03 2.09
N LEU A 135 1.02 3.01 1.95
CA LEU A 135 1.06 4.21 2.77
C LEU A 135 0.80 5.44 1.89
N SER A 136 -0.28 6.16 2.18
CA SER A 136 -0.60 7.41 1.48
C SER A 136 -0.03 8.59 2.25
N HIS A 137 0.60 9.53 1.54
CA HIS A 137 1.12 10.75 2.13
C HIS A 137 0.10 11.89 2.04
N SER A 138 -0.17 12.54 3.18
CA SER A 138 -0.89 13.80 3.28
C SER A 138 -0.42 14.58 4.51
N ILE A 139 -0.62 15.90 4.52
CA ILE A 139 -0.30 16.77 5.65
C ILE A 139 -1.46 17.73 5.97
N ASP A 140 -1.43 18.35 7.16
CA ASP A 140 -2.44 19.33 7.60
C ASP A 140 -2.58 20.51 6.64
N GLY A 141 -3.83 20.87 6.43
CA GLY A 141 -4.17 22.02 5.58
C GLY A 141 -4.08 21.75 4.09
N TYR A 142 -3.84 20.50 3.70
CA TYR A 142 -3.83 20.08 2.29
C TYR A 142 -4.76 18.89 2.13
N ASP A 143 -6.03 19.15 1.88
CA ASP A 143 -7.05 18.12 1.64
C ASP A 143 -6.74 17.26 0.42
N ILE A 144 -5.93 17.77 -0.49
CA ILE A 144 -5.53 17.18 -1.75
C ILE A 144 -3.99 17.15 -1.83
N ALA A 145 -3.33 16.80 -0.78
CA ALA A 145 -1.87 16.64 -0.66
C ALA A 145 -1.03 17.17 -1.86
N TRP A 146 -0.55 16.29 -2.74
CA TRP A 146 0.32 16.64 -3.87
C TRP A 146 -0.39 17.37 -5.02
N ASP A 147 -1.70 17.53 -4.97
CA ASP A 147 -2.50 18.29 -5.94
C ASP A 147 -2.36 19.81 -5.76
N THR A 148 -1.58 20.28 -4.79
CA THR A 148 -1.15 21.68 -4.68
C THR A 148 -0.44 22.18 -5.94
N GLY A 149 0.01 21.28 -6.81
CA GLY A 149 0.62 21.58 -8.09
C GLY A 149 -0.21 22.47 -9.00
N HIS A 150 -1.54 22.45 -8.90
CA HIS A 150 -2.43 23.34 -9.66
C HIS A 150 -2.30 24.82 -9.25
N GLY A 151 -2.00 25.10 -8.00
CA GLY A 151 -1.90 26.48 -7.49
C GLY A 151 -0.46 26.99 -7.35
N ASP A 152 0.39 26.23 -6.71
CA ASP A 152 1.81 26.55 -6.45
C ASP A 152 2.65 25.27 -6.35
N ILE A 153 3.21 24.86 -7.47
CA ILE A 153 4.02 23.65 -7.52
C ILE A 153 5.29 23.77 -6.66
N VAL A 154 5.95 24.91 -6.67
CA VAL A 154 7.23 25.08 -5.97
C VAL A 154 7.03 25.07 -4.45
N GLY A 155 6.16 25.95 -3.94
CA GLY A 155 5.93 26.06 -2.50
C GLY A 155 5.22 24.83 -1.93
N GLY A 156 4.21 24.32 -2.63
CA GLY A 156 3.44 23.15 -2.21
C GLY A 156 4.29 21.88 -2.18
N HIS A 157 4.99 21.57 -3.27
CA HIS A 157 5.81 20.37 -3.36
C HIS A 157 7.03 20.42 -2.42
N ALA A 158 7.69 21.56 -2.28
CA ALA A 158 8.80 21.71 -1.34
C ALA A 158 8.38 21.38 0.10
N LYS A 159 7.20 21.86 0.52
CA LYS A 159 6.65 21.56 1.85
C LYS A 159 6.29 20.09 2.02
N LEU A 160 5.66 19.48 1.01
CA LEU A 160 5.26 18.08 1.06
C LEU A 160 6.46 17.13 1.01
N ALA A 161 7.44 17.41 0.16
CA ALA A 161 8.68 16.66 0.09
C ALA A 161 9.43 16.68 1.44
N LYS A 162 9.56 17.86 2.05
CA LYS A 162 10.20 17.99 3.37
C LYS A 162 9.45 17.21 4.47
N ALA A 163 8.15 17.01 4.34
CA ALA A 163 7.36 16.28 5.32
C ALA A 163 7.49 14.75 5.20
N CYS A 164 7.93 14.23 4.05
CA CYS A 164 8.03 12.79 3.81
C CYS A 164 9.47 12.26 3.65
N ASP A 165 10.45 13.10 3.26
CA ASP A 165 11.79 12.66 2.90
C ASP A 165 12.51 11.92 4.04
N GLN A 166 12.47 12.44 5.25
CA GLN A 166 13.11 11.81 6.42
C GLN A 166 12.53 10.41 6.68
N GLY A 167 11.20 10.28 6.66
CA GLY A 167 10.53 8.99 6.90
C GLY A 167 10.87 7.95 5.85
N ILE A 168 10.96 8.35 4.57
CA ILE A 168 11.35 7.47 3.47
C ILE A 168 12.82 7.05 3.61
N ALA A 169 13.72 8.01 3.85
CA ALA A 169 15.14 7.72 4.03
C ALA A 169 15.39 6.79 5.23
N ALA A 170 14.64 6.99 6.32
CA ALA A 170 14.71 6.15 7.51
C ALA A 170 14.22 4.73 7.20
N LEU A 171 13.11 4.59 6.47
CA LEU A 171 12.57 3.28 6.09
C LEU A 171 13.60 2.47 5.31
N LEU A 172 14.22 3.06 4.30
CA LEU A 172 15.23 2.37 3.48
C LEU A 172 16.45 1.95 4.31
N LYS A 173 16.97 2.86 5.15
CA LYS A 173 18.11 2.58 6.03
C LYS A 173 17.81 1.51 7.07
N ASP A 174 16.61 1.54 7.66
CA ASP A 174 16.20 0.58 8.69
C ASP A 174 15.98 -0.81 8.09
N LEU A 175 15.32 -0.90 6.91
CA LEU A 175 15.19 -2.15 6.16
C LEU A 175 16.55 -2.73 5.76
N GLU A 176 17.48 -1.90 5.27
CA GLU A 176 18.84 -2.31 4.90
C GLU A 176 19.60 -2.80 6.15
N GLY A 177 19.60 -2.02 7.23
CA GLY A 177 20.29 -2.36 8.47
C GLY A 177 19.78 -3.64 9.15
N ARG A 178 18.54 -4.04 8.87
CA ARG A 178 17.92 -5.29 9.36
C ARG A 178 18.04 -6.44 8.38
N GLY A 179 18.62 -6.23 7.19
CA GLY A 179 18.70 -7.24 6.14
C GLY A 179 17.36 -7.56 5.48
N LEU A 180 16.38 -6.67 5.61
CA LEU A 180 15.03 -6.85 5.05
C LEU A 180 14.87 -6.23 3.66
N LEU A 181 15.76 -5.31 3.26
CA LEU A 181 15.62 -4.55 2.02
C LEU A 181 15.71 -5.45 0.77
N ASP A 182 16.53 -6.49 0.81
CA ASP A 182 16.70 -7.39 -0.33
C ASP A 182 15.44 -8.24 -0.60
N GLU A 183 14.60 -8.45 0.43
CA GLU A 183 13.32 -9.18 0.34
C GLU A 183 12.10 -8.26 0.34
N THR A 184 12.30 -6.93 0.39
CA THR A 184 11.22 -5.93 0.48
C THR A 184 11.34 -4.92 -0.66
N LEU A 185 10.41 -4.97 -1.62
CA LEU A 185 10.31 -3.95 -2.64
C LEU A 185 9.62 -2.70 -2.09
N VAL A 186 10.33 -1.60 -2.08
CA VAL A 186 9.77 -0.27 -1.76
C VAL A 186 9.51 0.47 -3.07
N VAL A 187 8.25 0.84 -3.28
CA VAL A 187 7.82 1.60 -4.47
C VAL A 187 7.29 2.95 -4.05
N TRP A 188 7.75 4.01 -4.68
CA TRP A 188 7.26 5.37 -4.48
C TRP A 188 6.82 5.98 -5.81
N GLY A 189 5.66 6.60 -5.81
CA GLY A 189 5.13 7.30 -6.98
C GLY A 189 3.80 7.95 -6.70
N GLY A 190 3.36 8.76 -7.64
CA GLY A 190 1.99 9.22 -7.78
C GLY A 190 1.29 8.47 -8.91
N GLU A 191 0.03 8.80 -9.14
CA GLU A 191 -0.79 8.23 -10.22
C GLU A 191 -0.44 8.84 -11.60
N PHE A 192 0.14 10.03 -11.61
CA PHE A 192 0.64 10.76 -12.79
C PHE A 192 1.68 11.81 -12.37
N GLY A 193 2.29 12.49 -13.32
CA GLY A 193 3.21 13.61 -13.13
C GLY A 193 2.54 14.97 -13.29
N ARG A 194 3.37 15.98 -13.54
CA ARG A 194 2.93 17.35 -13.79
C ARG A 194 3.45 17.84 -15.13
N ALA A 195 2.56 18.49 -15.89
CA ALA A 195 2.91 19.06 -17.18
C ALA A 195 4.01 20.10 -17.05
N PRO A 196 4.94 20.20 -18.03
CA PRO A 196 5.97 21.23 -18.03
C PRO A 196 5.41 22.64 -18.27
N THR A 197 4.21 22.72 -18.82
CA THR A 197 3.51 23.99 -19.10
C THR A 197 2.79 24.52 -17.87
N SER A 198 2.67 25.84 -17.76
CA SER A 198 2.00 26.50 -16.63
C SER A 198 0.49 26.32 -16.69
N GLU A 199 -0.10 26.05 -15.52
CA GLU A 199 -1.50 26.26 -15.24
C GLU A 199 -1.62 27.51 -14.35
N GLY A 200 -2.33 28.52 -14.83
CA GLY A 200 -2.32 29.84 -14.18
C GLY A 200 -0.93 30.46 -14.14
N LYS A 201 -0.52 31.00 -12.97
CA LYS A 201 0.78 31.69 -12.81
C LYS A 201 1.89 30.76 -12.29
N LYS A 202 1.57 29.85 -11.36
CA LYS A 202 2.55 29.04 -10.61
C LYS A 202 2.22 27.55 -10.59
N GLY A 203 1.08 27.17 -11.12
CA GLY A 203 0.63 25.80 -11.15
C GLY A 203 1.11 25.01 -12.35
N ARG A 204 0.84 23.73 -12.31
CA ARG A 204 1.04 22.73 -13.37
C ARG A 204 -0.15 21.81 -13.40
N ASP A 205 -0.64 21.48 -14.59
CA ASP A 205 -1.70 20.49 -14.77
C ASP A 205 -1.18 19.05 -14.62
N HIS A 206 -2.08 18.09 -14.61
CA HIS A 206 -1.77 16.67 -14.59
C HIS A 206 -1.12 16.25 -15.92
N ASP A 207 -0.11 15.37 -15.82
CA ASP A 207 0.51 14.76 -16.98
C ASP A 207 0.72 13.27 -16.73
N HIS A 208 0.04 12.44 -17.50
CA HIS A 208 0.14 11.00 -17.45
C HIS A 208 1.00 10.40 -18.58
N TYR A 209 1.50 11.23 -19.51
CA TYR A 209 2.29 10.76 -20.63
C TYR A 209 3.78 10.60 -20.30
N GLY A 210 4.26 11.26 -19.26
CA GLY A 210 5.65 11.15 -18.83
C GLY A 210 5.84 11.57 -17.37
N TYR A 211 6.18 10.60 -16.50
CA TYR A 211 6.48 10.87 -15.10
C TYR A 211 7.41 9.83 -14.52
N THR A 212 7.99 10.12 -13.37
CA THR A 212 8.97 9.25 -12.71
C THR A 212 8.34 8.58 -11.50
N THR A 213 8.60 7.27 -11.37
CA THR A 213 8.48 6.52 -10.13
C THR A 213 9.86 5.98 -9.75
N TRP A 214 10.09 5.64 -8.49
CA TRP A 214 11.30 4.94 -8.10
C TRP A 214 11.00 3.69 -7.28
N MET A 215 11.93 2.75 -7.32
CA MET A 215 11.89 1.50 -6.58
C MET A 215 13.21 1.27 -5.86
N ALA A 216 13.17 0.57 -4.72
CA ALA A 216 14.35 0.17 -3.99
C ALA A 216 14.14 -1.20 -3.33
N GLY A 217 15.19 -2.00 -3.25
CA GLY A 217 15.14 -3.34 -2.65
C GLY A 217 14.42 -4.37 -3.53
N GLY A 218 14.06 -5.51 -2.94
CA GLY A 218 13.24 -6.55 -3.58
C GLY A 218 13.74 -7.04 -4.94
N GLY A 219 15.05 -7.02 -5.19
CA GLY A 219 15.66 -7.52 -6.43
C GLY A 219 15.75 -6.51 -7.57
N VAL A 220 15.48 -5.21 -7.35
CA VAL A 220 15.71 -4.18 -8.38
C VAL A 220 17.16 -3.71 -8.42
N LYS A 221 17.64 -3.34 -9.60
CA LYS A 221 18.98 -2.77 -9.81
C LYS A 221 19.16 -1.48 -9.02
N LYS A 222 20.28 -1.37 -8.29
CA LYS A 222 20.64 -0.19 -7.51
C LYS A 222 21.28 0.87 -8.42
N GLY A 223 20.95 2.16 -8.22
CA GLY A 223 21.56 3.27 -8.92
C GLY A 223 21.34 3.26 -10.44
N PHE A 224 20.21 2.72 -10.89
CA PHE A 224 19.84 2.55 -12.27
C PHE A 224 18.66 3.47 -12.63
N SER A 225 18.71 4.08 -13.81
CA SER A 225 17.61 4.83 -14.41
C SER A 225 17.18 4.15 -15.70
N TYR A 226 15.87 4.05 -15.92
CA TYR A 226 15.29 3.38 -17.08
C TYR A 226 14.24 4.27 -17.73
N GLY A 227 14.34 4.42 -19.04
CA GLY A 227 13.49 5.29 -19.82
C GLY A 227 13.82 6.78 -19.70
N ALA A 228 13.33 7.54 -20.67
CA ALA A 228 13.45 8.98 -20.69
C ALA A 228 12.20 9.64 -21.28
N THR A 229 11.99 10.90 -20.91
CA THR A 229 11.01 11.78 -21.54
C THR A 229 11.66 12.53 -22.72
N ASP A 230 10.81 13.17 -23.52
CA ASP A 230 11.25 14.17 -24.50
C ASP A 230 11.97 15.36 -23.82
N GLU A 231 12.56 16.23 -24.62
CA GLU A 231 13.31 17.40 -24.14
C GLU A 231 12.47 18.40 -23.31
N PHE A 232 11.15 18.35 -23.43
CA PHE A 232 10.21 19.19 -22.68
C PHE A 232 9.72 18.53 -21.39
N GLY A 233 9.96 17.22 -21.20
CA GLY A 233 9.41 16.47 -20.08
C GLY A 233 7.91 16.19 -20.19
N LEU A 234 7.36 16.19 -21.41
CA LEU A 234 5.93 16.04 -21.67
C LEU A 234 5.52 14.58 -21.87
N SER A 235 6.34 13.81 -22.61
CA SER A 235 5.99 12.44 -22.94
C SER A 235 7.19 11.51 -22.78
N ALA A 236 6.96 10.32 -22.25
CA ALA A 236 7.96 9.25 -22.29
C ALA A 236 8.24 8.86 -23.73
N VAL A 237 9.52 8.84 -24.16
CA VAL A 237 9.94 8.56 -25.54
C VAL A 237 10.92 7.40 -25.65
N GLU A 238 11.72 7.13 -24.61
CA GLU A 238 12.65 6.00 -24.55
C GLU A 238 12.16 5.00 -23.51
N ASP A 239 12.29 3.72 -23.79
CA ASP A 239 12.00 2.60 -22.86
C ASP A 239 10.74 2.82 -22.04
N ARG A 240 9.64 3.08 -22.71
CA ARG A 240 8.37 3.42 -22.12
C ARG A 240 7.86 2.28 -21.25
N VAL A 241 7.48 2.59 -20.00
CA VAL A 241 6.86 1.65 -19.08
C VAL A 241 5.42 2.05 -18.86
N HIS A 242 4.49 1.22 -19.32
CA HIS A 242 3.07 1.41 -19.06
C HIS A 242 2.73 0.97 -17.62
N VAL A 243 1.65 1.48 -17.05
CA VAL A 243 1.20 1.09 -15.70
C VAL A 243 1.00 -0.42 -15.57
N HIS A 244 0.58 -1.10 -16.62
CA HIS A 244 0.47 -2.56 -16.64
C HIS A 244 1.83 -3.26 -16.60
N ASP A 245 2.86 -2.69 -17.22
CA ASP A 245 4.23 -3.24 -17.21
C ASP A 245 4.85 -3.09 -15.82
N MET A 246 4.62 -1.93 -15.17
CA MET A 246 5.02 -1.72 -13.79
C MET A 246 4.36 -2.75 -12.85
N ASN A 247 3.04 -2.96 -12.98
CA ASN A 247 2.33 -3.95 -12.17
C ASN A 247 2.80 -5.38 -12.47
N ALA A 248 3.05 -5.74 -13.73
CA ALA A 248 3.61 -7.03 -14.11
C ALA A 248 5.00 -7.25 -13.49
N THR A 249 5.84 -6.21 -13.47
CA THR A 249 7.17 -6.25 -12.86
C THR A 249 7.11 -6.41 -11.35
N ILE A 250 6.22 -5.69 -10.67
CA ILE A 250 5.97 -5.84 -9.23
C ILE A 250 5.52 -7.28 -8.90
N LEU A 251 4.56 -7.82 -9.65
CA LEU A 251 4.09 -9.19 -9.47
C LEU A 251 5.21 -10.21 -9.68
N HIS A 252 6.04 -10.01 -10.71
CA HIS A 252 7.20 -10.87 -10.97
C HIS A 252 8.21 -10.85 -9.82
N LEU A 253 8.54 -9.67 -9.28
CA LEU A 253 9.42 -9.52 -8.11
C LEU A 253 8.82 -10.14 -6.84
N MET A 254 7.50 -10.25 -6.75
CA MET A 254 6.81 -11.00 -5.70
C MET A 254 6.78 -12.51 -5.94
N GLY A 255 7.42 -13.02 -7.01
CA GLY A 255 7.43 -14.43 -7.39
C GLY A 255 6.15 -14.92 -8.06
N LEU A 256 5.32 -14.01 -8.57
CA LEU A 256 4.05 -14.31 -9.21
C LEU A 256 4.16 -14.15 -10.74
N ASP A 257 3.66 -15.14 -11.47
CA ASP A 257 3.49 -15.05 -12.92
C ASP A 257 2.14 -14.36 -13.19
N HIS A 258 2.19 -13.10 -13.63
CA HIS A 258 1.00 -12.28 -13.82
C HIS A 258 0.08 -12.79 -14.95
N GLU A 259 0.61 -13.61 -15.87
CA GLU A 259 -0.19 -14.19 -16.95
C GLU A 259 -0.95 -15.43 -16.49
N LYS A 260 -0.39 -16.21 -15.54
CA LYS A 260 -1.02 -17.40 -14.96
C LYS A 260 -1.89 -17.08 -13.76
N LEU A 261 -1.64 -15.95 -13.09
CA LEU A 261 -2.43 -15.48 -11.94
C LEU A 261 -3.77 -14.95 -12.43
N THR A 262 -4.76 -15.81 -12.53
CA THR A 262 -6.09 -15.47 -13.04
C THR A 262 -7.17 -15.69 -11.98
N TYR A 263 -8.23 -14.91 -12.10
CA TYR A 263 -9.46 -15.07 -11.34
C TYR A 263 -10.65 -15.23 -12.30
N ARG A 264 -11.39 -16.35 -12.16
CA ARG A 264 -12.56 -16.62 -12.98
C ARG A 264 -13.77 -15.83 -12.49
N TYR A 265 -14.29 -14.94 -13.34
CA TYR A 265 -15.47 -14.15 -13.03
C TYR A 265 -16.35 -14.00 -14.27
N SER A 266 -17.65 -14.25 -14.12
CA SER A 266 -18.63 -14.14 -15.23
C SER A 266 -18.20 -14.85 -16.52
N GLY A 267 -17.58 -16.03 -16.40
CA GLY A 267 -17.18 -16.84 -17.56
C GLY A 267 -15.85 -16.49 -18.20
N ARG A 268 -15.16 -15.42 -17.74
CA ARG A 268 -13.84 -15.01 -18.21
C ARG A 268 -12.79 -15.17 -17.11
N ASP A 269 -11.57 -15.53 -17.49
CA ASP A 269 -10.40 -15.51 -16.62
C ASP A 269 -9.74 -14.13 -16.70
N TYR A 270 -9.75 -13.39 -15.58
CA TYR A 270 -9.16 -12.05 -15.46
C TYR A 270 -7.78 -12.14 -14.84
N ARG A 271 -6.81 -11.45 -15.42
CA ARG A 271 -5.50 -11.18 -14.83
C ARG A 271 -5.54 -9.84 -14.09
N LEU A 272 -4.66 -9.62 -13.13
CA LEU A 272 -4.50 -8.31 -12.47
C LEU A 272 -3.97 -7.24 -13.42
N THR A 273 -3.29 -7.64 -14.48
CA THR A 273 -2.77 -6.78 -15.56
C THR A 273 -3.69 -6.74 -16.79
N ASP A 274 -4.90 -7.30 -16.70
CA ASP A 274 -5.83 -7.53 -17.81
C ASP A 274 -5.14 -8.27 -18.97
N VAL A 275 -5.26 -7.79 -20.20
CA VAL A 275 -4.63 -8.38 -21.40
C VAL A 275 -3.25 -7.80 -21.72
N HIS A 276 -2.76 -6.90 -20.89
CA HIS A 276 -1.54 -6.12 -21.06
C HIS A 276 -0.46 -6.53 -20.04
N GLY A 277 0.63 -5.81 -20.05
CA GLY A 277 1.73 -5.90 -19.10
C GLY A 277 2.85 -6.80 -19.58
N HIS A 278 4.05 -6.23 -19.58
CA HIS A 278 5.31 -6.93 -19.81
C HIS A 278 6.22 -6.70 -18.62
N VAL A 279 6.89 -7.75 -18.15
CA VAL A 279 7.91 -7.61 -17.11
C VAL A 279 9.09 -6.84 -17.67
N VAL A 280 9.47 -5.75 -17.01
CA VAL A 280 10.63 -4.94 -17.40
C VAL A 280 11.88 -5.56 -16.78
N HIS A 281 12.43 -6.59 -17.44
CA HIS A 281 13.58 -7.35 -16.94
C HIS A 281 14.84 -6.49 -16.76
N ASP A 282 14.98 -5.40 -17.49
CA ASP A 282 16.12 -4.49 -17.37
C ASP A 282 16.20 -3.78 -16.01
N LEU A 283 15.10 -3.70 -15.26
CA LEU A 283 15.07 -3.18 -13.90
C LEU A 283 15.52 -4.19 -12.85
N ILE A 284 15.60 -5.49 -13.18
CA ILE A 284 15.83 -6.59 -12.24
C ILE A 284 17.33 -6.89 -12.17
N ALA A 285 17.85 -7.10 -10.93
CA ALA A 285 19.26 -7.36 -10.65
C ALA A 285 19.70 -8.80 -11.01
#